data_bfdf7770a08bfa6991672eeac348011d
#
_entry.id   bfdf7770a08bfa6991672eeac348011d
#
_cell.length_a   1.000
_cell.length_b   1.000
_cell.length_c   1.000
_cell.angle_alpha   90.00
_cell.angle_beta   90.00
_cell.angle_gamma   90.00
#
_symmetry.space_group_name_H-M   'P 1'
#
loop_
_entity.id
_entity.type
_entity.pdbx_description
1 polymer ?
#
loop_
_entity_poly.entity_id
_entity_poly.type
_entity_poly.pdbx_seq_one_letter_code
_entity_poly.pdbx_strand_id
1 'polypeptide(L)'
;MAMNELWAYRDPGWRDVDLDGYRVEALDGTIGHIRGAVNAPGGSYVVVDTGPWIFGKKVLLPAGLIDRVHPEERKVYVERTKDAVKEAPKFDEDRVDDPAYLAEVGDYYAVLGGARSVNV
;
A
#
# COMPACT_ATOMS: atom_id res chain seq x y z
N MET A 1 -2.80 12.77 -8.86
CA MET A 1 -3.68 11.60 -8.64
C MET A 1 -4.86 11.99 -7.77
N ALA A 2 -6.04 11.66 -8.21
CA ALA A 2 -7.23 11.91 -7.41
C ALA A 2 -7.26 10.93 -6.24
N MET A 3 -7.89 11.32 -5.14
CA MET A 3 -7.94 10.47 -3.96
C MET A 3 -8.59 9.12 -4.23
N ASN A 4 -9.65 9.10 -5.07
CA ASN A 4 -10.30 7.83 -5.36
C ASN A 4 -9.40 6.90 -6.18
N GLU A 5 -8.45 7.44 -6.93
CA GLU A 5 -7.49 6.61 -7.65
C GLU A 5 -6.48 5.99 -6.71
N LEU A 6 -6.14 6.68 -5.64
CA LEU A 6 -5.22 6.16 -4.65
C LEU A 6 -5.77 4.89 -4.00
N TRP A 7 -7.09 4.82 -3.82
CA TRP A 7 -7.74 3.71 -3.15
C TRP A 7 -8.36 2.70 -4.11
N ALA A 8 -7.87 2.65 -5.35
CA ALA A 8 -8.36 1.71 -6.34
C ALA A 8 -7.18 1.06 -7.05
N TYR A 9 -7.32 -0.22 -7.35
CA TYR A 9 -6.30 -0.91 -8.14
C TYR A 9 -6.23 -0.28 -9.52
N ARG A 10 -5.03 -0.10 -10.03
CA ARG A 10 -4.82 0.45 -11.38
C ARG A 10 -5.36 -0.48 -12.44
N ASP A 11 -5.25 -1.79 -12.21
CA ASP A 11 -5.83 -2.80 -13.09
C ASP A 11 -6.94 -3.48 -12.33
N PRO A 12 -8.20 -3.36 -12.77
CA PRO A 12 -9.33 -3.99 -12.04
C PRO A 12 -9.18 -5.49 -11.87
N GLY A 13 -8.45 -6.15 -12.76
CA GLY A 13 -8.26 -7.59 -12.66
C GLY A 13 -7.47 -8.00 -11.42
N TRP A 14 -6.68 -7.10 -10.85
CA TRP A 14 -5.90 -7.42 -9.66
C TRP A 14 -6.78 -7.64 -8.43
N ARG A 15 -8.01 -7.13 -8.46
CA ARG A 15 -8.94 -7.30 -7.34
C ARG A 15 -9.31 -8.76 -7.12
N ASP A 16 -9.21 -9.57 -8.16
CA ASP A 16 -9.59 -10.97 -8.10
C ASP A 16 -8.40 -11.88 -7.79
N VAL A 17 -7.20 -11.33 -7.68
CA VAL A 17 -6.02 -12.12 -7.36
C VAL A 17 -5.88 -12.20 -5.85
N ASP A 18 -5.66 -13.41 -5.34
CA ASP A 18 -5.40 -13.58 -3.91
C ASP A 18 -3.94 -13.21 -3.67
N LEU A 19 -3.76 -12.01 -3.13
CA LEU A 19 -2.42 -11.47 -2.92
C LEU A 19 -1.78 -11.87 -1.59
N ASP A 20 -2.49 -12.63 -0.76
CA ASP A 20 -1.95 -12.99 0.54
C ASP A 20 -0.62 -13.74 0.39
N GLY A 21 0.37 -13.32 1.15
CA GLY A 21 1.68 -13.93 1.11
C GLY A 21 2.60 -13.39 0.02
N TYR A 22 2.09 -12.55 -0.88
CA TYR A 22 2.96 -11.97 -1.92
C TYR A 22 3.98 -11.04 -1.29
N ARG A 23 5.19 -11.09 -1.83
CA ARG A 23 6.25 -10.17 -1.41
C ARG A 23 5.99 -8.79 -2.01
N VAL A 24 6.21 -7.75 -1.22
CA VAL A 24 6.02 -6.38 -1.67
C VAL A 24 7.39 -5.75 -1.89
N GLU A 25 7.60 -5.27 -3.12
CA GLU A 25 8.84 -4.61 -3.51
C GLU A 25 8.59 -3.11 -3.63
N ALA A 26 9.34 -2.33 -2.89
CA ALA A 26 9.34 -0.88 -3.05
C ALA A 26 10.29 -0.54 -4.19
N LEU A 27 10.42 0.76 -4.50
CA LEU A 27 11.31 1.19 -5.57
C LEU A 27 12.76 0.79 -5.30
N ASP A 28 13.14 0.69 -4.05
CA ASP A 28 14.53 0.45 -3.65
C ASP A 28 14.71 -0.80 -2.77
N GLY A 29 13.77 -1.72 -2.79
CA GLY A 29 13.96 -3.00 -2.11
C GLY A 29 12.70 -3.57 -1.50
N THR A 30 12.83 -4.74 -0.92
CA THR A 30 11.71 -5.48 -0.34
C THR A 30 11.22 -4.83 0.95
N ILE A 31 9.90 -4.70 1.08
CA ILE A 31 9.29 -4.16 2.29
C ILE A 31 8.82 -5.28 3.22
N GLY A 32 8.23 -6.30 2.67
CA GLY A 32 7.64 -7.38 3.47
C GLY A 32 6.67 -8.21 2.65
N HIS A 33 5.66 -8.76 3.31
CA HIS A 33 4.69 -9.64 2.66
C HIS A 33 3.28 -9.19 2.98
N ILE A 34 2.37 -9.36 2.01
CA ILE A 34 0.97 -9.01 2.21
C ILE A 34 0.34 -10.02 3.15
N ARG A 35 -0.38 -9.52 4.15
CA ARG A 35 -1.08 -10.33 5.13
C ARG A 35 -2.58 -10.07 5.14
N GLY A 36 -3.07 -9.27 4.23
CA GLY A 36 -4.49 -9.01 4.14
C GLY A 36 -4.76 -8.01 3.06
N ALA A 37 -5.97 -8.04 2.54
CA ALA A 37 -6.39 -7.10 1.51
C ALA A 37 -7.88 -6.82 1.69
N VAL A 38 -8.26 -5.57 1.43
CA VAL A 38 -9.66 -5.16 1.45
C VAL A 38 -9.98 -4.61 0.09
N ASN A 39 -11.02 -5.16 -0.54
CA ASN A 39 -11.48 -4.73 -1.85
C ASN A 39 -12.84 -4.07 -1.70
N ALA A 40 -12.83 -2.76 -1.47
CA ALA A 40 -14.06 -2.00 -1.36
C ALA A 40 -14.02 -0.88 -2.38
N PRO A 41 -15.13 -0.56 -3.03
CA PRO A 41 -15.13 0.53 -4.00
C PRO A 41 -14.63 1.82 -3.35
N GLY A 42 -13.57 2.41 -3.93
CA GLY A 42 -12.99 3.63 -3.40
C GLY A 42 -12.25 3.49 -2.10
N GLY A 43 -12.02 2.25 -1.64
CA GLY A 43 -11.35 2.02 -0.37
C GLY A 43 -10.54 0.73 -0.34
N SER A 44 -9.95 0.35 -1.45
CA SER A 44 -9.15 -0.88 -1.53
C SER A 44 -7.74 -0.65 -1.03
N TYR A 45 -7.23 -1.59 -0.24
CA TYR A 45 -5.87 -1.49 0.28
C TYR A 45 -5.34 -2.88 0.63
N VAL A 46 -4.02 -2.96 0.84
CA VAL A 46 -3.39 -4.17 1.36
C VAL A 46 -2.69 -3.84 2.67
N VAL A 47 -2.57 -4.86 3.52
CA VAL A 47 -1.83 -4.73 4.78
C VAL A 47 -0.54 -5.53 4.62
N VAL A 48 0.59 -4.92 4.90
CA VAL A 48 1.90 -5.52 4.70
C VAL A 48 2.56 -5.73 6.05
N ASP A 49 3.01 -6.97 6.28
CA ASP A 49 3.82 -7.29 7.44
C ASP A 49 5.27 -7.06 7.05
N THR A 50 5.92 -6.11 7.71
CA THR A 50 7.27 -5.72 7.36
C THR A 50 8.33 -6.67 7.92
N GLY A 51 7.94 -7.66 8.72
CA GLY A 51 8.88 -8.63 9.28
C GLY A 51 9.97 -7.97 10.09
N PRO A 52 11.21 -8.47 9.94
CA PRO A 52 12.31 -7.93 10.76
C PRO A 52 12.77 -6.55 10.33
N TRP A 53 12.39 -6.07 9.15
CA TRP A 53 12.84 -4.77 8.67
C TRP A 53 12.36 -3.64 9.56
N ILE A 54 11.07 -3.65 9.92
CA ILE A 54 10.56 -2.72 10.92
C ILE A 54 9.86 -3.58 11.96
N PHE A 55 10.60 -3.97 12.97
CA PHE A 55 10.16 -4.95 13.93
C PHE A 55 8.78 -4.61 14.51
N GLY A 56 7.87 -5.55 14.39
CA GLY A 56 6.54 -5.41 14.97
C GLY A 56 5.61 -4.46 14.26
N LYS A 57 6.01 -3.94 13.10
CA LYS A 57 5.17 -2.97 12.39
C LYS A 57 4.46 -3.60 11.21
N LYS A 58 3.19 -3.28 11.06
CA LYS A 58 2.45 -3.53 9.84
C LYS A 58 2.10 -2.20 9.23
N VAL A 59 2.00 -2.15 7.91
CA VAL A 59 1.63 -0.91 7.21
C VAL A 59 0.46 -1.16 6.29
N LEU A 60 -0.37 -0.14 6.12
CA LEU A 60 -1.50 -0.16 5.20
C LEU A 60 -1.08 0.57 3.95
N LEU A 61 -1.19 -0.09 2.80
CA LEU A 61 -0.86 0.52 1.52
C LEU A 61 -2.11 0.62 0.66
N PRO A 62 -2.52 1.84 0.31
CA PRO A 62 -3.64 2.00 -0.64
C PRO A 62 -3.35 1.25 -1.94
N ALA A 63 -4.38 0.64 -2.51
CA ALA A 63 -4.22 -0.21 -3.68
C ALA A 63 -3.66 0.56 -4.89
N GLY A 64 -3.92 1.84 -4.98
CA GLY A 64 -3.42 2.66 -6.10
C GLY A 64 -1.91 2.82 -6.13
N LEU A 65 -1.21 2.47 -5.06
CA LEU A 65 0.25 2.50 -5.05
C LEU A 65 0.85 1.29 -5.75
N ILE A 66 0.06 0.25 -5.98
CA ILE A 66 0.55 -0.96 -6.64
C ILE A 66 0.72 -0.68 -8.11
N ASP A 67 1.94 -0.78 -8.59
CA ASP A 67 2.29 -0.52 -9.98
C ASP A 67 2.20 -1.78 -10.83
N ARG A 68 2.54 -2.92 -10.28
CA ARG A 68 2.49 -4.19 -11.00
C ARG A 68 2.25 -5.35 -10.05
N VAL A 69 1.60 -6.39 -10.56
CA VAL A 69 1.41 -7.65 -9.86
C VAL A 69 1.97 -8.75 -10.75
N HIS A 70 2.85 -9.57 -10.19
CA HIS A 70 3.46 -10.70 -10.88
C HIS A 70 3.04 -12.00 -10.20
N PRO A 71 1.93 -12.61 -10.62
CA PRO A 71 1.43 -13.82 -9.93
C PRO A 71 2.40 -14.99 -9.95
N GLU A 72 3.14 -15.15 -11.05
CA GLU A 72 4.08 -16.28 -11.14
C GLU A 72 5.18 -16.19 -10.11
N GLU A 73 5.61 -14.98 -9.81
CA GLU A 73 6.68 -14.76 -8.82
C GLU A 73 6.13 -14.46 -7.44
N ARG A 74 4.82 -14.28 -7.34
CA ARG A 74 4.12 -13.90 -6.11
C ARG A 74 4.73 -12.63 -5.54
N LYS A 75 4.84 -11.62 -6.40
CA LYS A 75 5.39 -10.31 -6.04
C LYS A 75 4.46 -9.20 -6.48
N VAL A 76 4.48 -8.13 -5.68
CA VAL A 76 3.76 -6.89 -5.96
C VAL A 76 4.78 -5.77 -5.91
N TYR A 77 4.71 -4.86 -6.87
CA TYR A 77 5.61 -3.70 -6.91
C TYR A 77 4.83 -2.44 -6.60
N VAL A 78 5.33 -1.65 -5.66
CA VAL A 78 4.69 -0.41 -5.27
C VAL A 78 5.55 0.77 -5.63
N GLU A 79 4.91 1.89 -5.94
CA GLU A 79 5.57 3.07 -6.48
C GLU A 79 5.99 4.03 -5.37
N ARG A 80 6.62 3.49 -4.34
CA ARG A 80 7.14 4.29 -3.23
C ARG A 80 8.45 3.70 -2.75
N THR A 81 9.26 4.52 -2.08
CA THR A 81 10.52 4.03 -1.52
C THR A 81 10.28 3.36 -0.18
N LYS A 82 11.26 2.62 0.29
CA LYS A 82 11.19 1.99 1.60
C LYS A 82 11.04 3.05 2.69
N ASP A 83 11.75 4.16 2.57
CA ASP A 83 11.66 5.22 3.58
C ASP A 83 10.27 5.82 3.62
N ALA A 84 9.64 6.02 2.47
CA ALA A 84 8.28 6.56 2.44
C ALA A 84 7.32 5.64 3.18
N VAL A 85 7.46 4.34 3.01
CA VAL A 85 6.62 3.37 3.68
C VAL A 85 6.92 3.33 5.19
N LYS A 86 8.20 3.42 5.54
CA LYS A 86 8.61 3.38 6.93
C LYS A 86 8.05 4.55 7.74
N GLU A 87 7.97 5.72 7.12
CA GLU A 87 7.50 6.93 7.79
C GLU A 87 5.98 7.06 7.79
N ALA A 88 5.28 6.15 7.14
CA ALA A 88 3.82 6.24 7.02
C ALA A 88 3.14 5.97 8.36
N PRO A 89 1.89 6.43 8.52
CA PRO A 89 1.12 6.11 9.71
C PRO A 89 1.06 4.61 9.92
N LYS A 90 1.25 4.18 11.16
CA LYS A 90 1.24 2.78 11.51
C LYS A 90 -0.15 2.18 11.27
N PHE A 91 -0.21 0.95 10.80
CA PHE A 91 -1.48 0.29 10.63
C PHE A 91 -2.17 0.09 11.98
N ASP A 92 -3.44 0.45 12.05
CA ASP A 92 -4.22 0.33 13.28
C ASP A 92 -5.54 -0.34 12.90
N GLU A 93 -5.64 -1.63 13.16
CA GLU A 93 -6.82 -2.38 12.76
C GLU A 93 -8.08 -1.97 13.50
N ASP A 94 -7.94 -1.30 14.63
CA ASP A 94 -9.10 -0.79 15.37
C ASP A 94 -9.66 0.48 14.74
N ARG A 95 -8.95 1.06 13.80
CA ARG A 95 -9.38 2.32 13.17
C ARG A 95 -9.66 2.19 11.68
N VAL A 96 -9.69 0.97 11.14
CA VAL A 96 -9.88 0.82 9.69
C VAL A 96 -11.27 1.27 9.24
N ASP A 97 -12.23 1.33 10.15
CA ASP A 97 -13.56 1.83 9.82
C ASP A 97 -13.72 3.33 10.08
N ASP A 98 -12.66 3.97 10.55
CA ASP A 98 -12.68 5.39 10.86
C ASP A 98 -12.25 6.18 9.62
N PRO A 99 -13.15 6.96 9.00
CA PRO A 99 -12.77 7.72 7.81
C PRO A 99 -11.61 8.69 8.06
N ALA A 100 -11.47 9.19 9.28
CA ALA A 100 -10.38 10.12 9.60
C ALA A 100 -9.02 9.42 9.52
N TYR A 101 -8.96 8.16 9.97
CA TYR A 101 -7.73 7.40 9.88
C TYR A 101 -7.36 7.11 8.43
N LEU A 102 -8.32 6.66 7.63
CA LEU A 102 -8.06 6.39 6.22
C LEU A 102 -7.68 7.67 5.49
N ALA A 103 -8.29 8.79 5.83
CA ALA A 103 -7.91 10.07 5.25
C ALA A 103 -6.48 10.45 5.62
N GLU A 104 -6.07 10.18 6.83
CA GLU A 104 -4.70 10.45 7.27
C GLU A 104 -3.69 9.64 6.45
N VAL A 105 -3.96 8.35 6.26
CA VAL A 105 -3.10 7.49 5.45
C VAL A 105 -3.08 7.98 4.01
N GLY A 106 -4.25 8.28 3.46
CA GLY A 106 -4.36 8.75 2.08
C GLY A 106 -3.62 10.06 1.87
N ASP A 107 -3.78 11.01 2.79
CA ASP A 107 -3.10 12.29 2.68
C ASP A 107 -1.60 12.12 2.73
N TYR A 108 -1.12 11.23 3.59
CA TYR A 108 0.32 10.99 3.67
C TYR A 108 0.85 10.54 2.31
N TYR A 109 0.23 9.53 1.71
CA TYR A 109 0.74 9.00 0.45
C TYR A 109 0.49 9.92 -0.73
N ALA A 110 -0.57 10.70 -0.71
CA ALA A 110 -0.85 11.61 -1.81
C ALA A 110 0.11 12.80 -1.82
N VAL A 111 0.59 13.20 -0.67
CA VAL A 111 1.44 14.40 -0.56
C VAL A 111 2.88 14.04 -0.29
N LEU A 112 3.14 13.39 0.83
CA LEU A 112 4.52 13.13 1.26
C LEU A 112 5.10 11.89 0.63
N GLY A 113 4.36 10.81 0.64
CA GLY A 113 4.84 9.57 0.09
C GLY A 113 4.93 9.57 -1.41
N GLY A 114 4.27 10.53 -2.07
CA GLY A 114 4.30 10.66 -3.52
C GLY A 114 5.17 11.77 -4.00
N ALA A 115 6.14 12.12 -3.25
CA ALA A 115 6.93 13.31 -3.50
C ALA A 115 7.58 13.38 -4.85
N ARG A 116 7.80 12.27 -5.47
CA ARG A 116 8.43 12.27 -6.77
C ARG A 116 7.70 13.14 -7.78
N SER A 117 6.46 13.33 -7.59
CA SER A 117 5.71 14.03 -8.57
C SER A 117 5.94 15.50 -8.52
N VAL A 118 6.56 15.92 -7.58
CA VAL A 118 6.72 17.24 -7.48
C VAL A 118 7.76 17.78 -8.21
N ASN A 119 8.19 17.38 -8.51
CA ASN A 119 8.98 18.05 -9.11
C ASN A 119 8.72 18.75 -9.94
N VAL A 120 8.39 18.95 -9.85
CA VAL A 120 8.19 19.50 -10.64
C VAL A 120 8.40 20.36 -10.71
#